data_f93e562d86fceb7cc91526760688905c
#
_entry.id   f93e562d86fceb7cc91526760688905c
#
_cell.length_a   1.000
_cell.length_b   1.000
_cell.length_c   1.000
_cell.angle_alpha   90.00
_cell.angle_beta   90.00
_cell.angle_gamma   90.00
#
_symmetry.space_group_name_H-M   'P 1'
#
loop_
_entity.id
_entity.type
_entity.pdbx_description
1 polymer ?
#
loop_
_entity_poly.entity_id
_entity_poly.type
_entity_poly.pdbx_seq_one_letter_code
_entity_poly.pdbx_strand_id
1 'polypeptide(L)'
;LQKYYKLACVERTLSQYDAEILACRQLFVRKTIDYGTSWRVLRPSSLTDQLLIKAKRIRTIQIMGTQKVSDPVKQEYQGIVNYSILSLIQLSLPVNDHFDLLHEEAVSLYDQQVVLARKLMIDKNHDYGEVWREMRLSSLIDIILTKLLRIKQIEDNNGQTTVSEGVDANYQDIMNYAVFSLIKLSELAEN
;
A
#
# COMPACT_ATOMS: atom_id res chain seq x y z
N LEU A 1 27.61 15.23 14.53
CA LEU A 1 27.35 13.77 14.62
C LEU A 1 25.85 13.45 14.45
N GLN A 2 24.95 14.03 15.23
CA GLN A 2 23.51 13.74 15.20
C GLN A 2 22.84 14.09 13.86
N LYS A 3 23.25 15.19 13.20
CA LYS A 3 22.75 15.61 11.88
C LYS A 3 23.19 14.64 10.76
N TYR A 4 24.40 14.14 10.80
CA TYR A 4 24.91 13.16 9.84
C TYR A 4 24.24 11.79 10.02
N TYR A 5 23.97 11.38 11.27
CA TYR A 5 23.27 10.13 11.57
C TYR A 5 21.82 10.17 11.05
N LYS A 6 21.13 11.30 11.24
CA LYS A 6 19.77 11.51 10.75
C LYS A 6 19.72 11.50 9.20
N LEU A 7 20.73 12.06 8.53
CA LEU A 7 20.80 12.08 7.07
C LEU A 7 21.02 10.67 6.50
N ALA A 8 21.95 9.91 7.05
CA ALA A 8 22.22 8.53 6.63
C ALA A 8 21.01 7.59 6.85
N CYS A 9 20.25 7.80 7.93
CA CYS A 9 19.03 7.05 8.21
C CYS A 9 17.94 7.33 7.17
N VAL A 10 17.74 8.60 6.81
CA VAL A 10 16.79 9.00 5.77
C VAL A 10 17.15 8.41 4.40
N GLU A 11 18.43 8.50 4.01
CA GLU A 11 18.91 7.94 2.74
C GLU A 11 18.70 6.42 2.67
N ARG A 12 18.96 5.71 3.76
CA ARG A 12 18.69 4.26 3.87
C ARG A 12 17.21 3.96 3.67
N THR A 13 16.33 4.69 4.35
CA THR A 13 14.88 4.48 4.23
C THR A 13 14.38 4.75 2.81
N LEU A 14 14.87 5.80 2.16
CA LEU A 14 14.50 6.11 0.78
C LEU A 14 14.94 4.99 -0.17
N SER A 15 16.16 4.49 -0.03
CA SER A 15 16.68 3.39 -0.84
C SER A 15 15.87 2.10 -0.66
N GLN A 16 15.55 1.74 0.59
CA GLN A 16 14.74 0.56 0.91
C GLN A 16 13.30 0.70 0.39
N TYR A 17 12.70 1.87 0.58
CA TYR A 17 11.36 2.18 0.08
C TYR A 17 11.28 2.04 -1.44
N ASP A 18 12.23 2.66 -2.14
CA ASP A 18 12.27 2.64 -3.60
C ASP A 18 12.50 1.22 -4.15
N ALA A 19 13.29 0.38 -3.46
CA ALA A 19 13.51 -1.01 -3.84
C ALA A 19 12.22 -1.86 -3.71
N GLU A 20 11.48 -1.74 -2.60
CA GLU A 20 10.21 -2.47 -2.43
C GLU A 20 9.12 -1.97 -3.39
N ILE A 21 9.05 -0.68 -3.64
CA ILE A 21 8.14 -0.11 -4.67
C ILE A 21 8.49 -0.63 -6.06
N LEU A 22 9.78 -0.69 -6.42
CA LEU A 22 10.22 -1.24 -7.71
C LEU A 22 9.76 -2.69 -7.88
N ALA A 23 9.88 -3.52 -6.85
CA ALA A 23 9.41 -4.89 -6.88
C ALA A 23 7.88 -4.99 -7.07
N CYS A 24 7.11 -4.14 -6.36
CA CYS A 24 5.66 -4.05 -6.52
C CYS A 24 5.27 -3.60 -7.94
N ARG A 25 5.95 -2.59 -8.46
CA ARG A 25 5.75 -2.06 -9.82
C ARG A 25 6.03 -3.11 -10.90
N GLN A 26 7.14 -3.85 -10.78
CA GLN A 26 7.45 -4.93 -11.72
C GLN A 26 6.37 -6.02 -11.74
N LEU A 27 5.81 -6.34 -10.57
CA LEU A 27 4.68 -7.27 -10.48
C LEU A 27 3.42 -6.70 -11.15
N PHE A 28 3.10 -5.42 -10.93
CA PHE A 28 1.98 -4.74 -11.57
C PHE A 28 2.13 -4.73 -13.10
N VAL A 29 3.30 -4.33 -13.63
CA VAL A 29 3.58 -4.30 -15.06
C VAL A 29 3.39 -5.66 -15.71
N ARG A 30 3.96 -6.72 -15.13
CA ARG A 30 3.79 -8.10 -15.63
C ARG A 30 2.33 -8.51 -15.67
N LYS A 31 1.58 -8.25 -14.61
CA LYS A 31 0.15 -8.56 -14.55
C LYS A 31 -0.66 -7.75 -15.58
N THR A 32 -0.31 -6.51 -15.83
CA THR A 32 -0.96 -5.69 -16.86
C THR A 32 -0.66 -6.20 -18.27
N ILE A 33 0.51 -6.81 -18.51
CA ILE A 33 0.81 -7.50 -19.76
C ILE A 33 -0.06 -8.75 -19.92
N ASP A 34 -0.23 -9.54 -18.84
CA ASP A 34 -0.95 -10.82 -18.91
C ASP A 34 -2.46 -10.66 -19.16
N TYR A 35 -3.10 -9.67 -18.52
CA TYR A 35 -4.57 -9.53 -18.55
C TYR A 35 -5.09 -8.09 -18.58
N GLY A 36 -4.26 -7.16 -19.02
CA GLY A 36 -4.65 -5.76 -19.20
C GLY A 36 -5.03 -5.06 -17.89
N THR A 37 -5.95 -4.13 -18.02
CA THR A 37 -6.45 -3.33 -16.90
C THR A 37 -7.78 -3.87 -16.35
N SER A 38 -7.93 -5.19 -16.26
CA SER A 38 -9.16 -5.87 -15.81
C SER A 38 -9.66 -5.42 -14.43
N TRP A 39 -8.76 -4.87 -13.60
CA TRP A 39 -9.11 -4.29 -12.30
C TRP A 39 -10.04 -3.06 -12.41
N ARG A 40 -10.13 -2.42 -13.60
CA ARG A 40 -11.02 -1.29 -13.86
C ARG A 40 -12.51 -1.66 -13.69
N VAL A 41 -12.88 -2.92 -13.83
CA VAL A 41 -14.24 -3.39 -13.57
C VAL A 41 -14.63 -3.32 -12.09
N LEU A 42 -13.65 -3.24 -11.20
CA LEU A 42 -13.90 -3.25 -9.76
C LEU A 42 -14.41 -1.88 -9.29
N ARG A 43 -15.50 -1.90 -8.55
CA ARG A 43 -15.97 -0.72 -7.81
C ARG A 43 -14.94 -0.35 -6.73
N PRO A 44 -14.88 0.91 -6.28
CA PRO A 44 -14.00 1.31 -5.17
C PRO A 44 -14.15 0.40 -3.94
N SER A 45 -15.37 0.09 -3.52
CA SER A 45 -15.65 -0.84 -2.41
C SER A 45 -15.11 -2.25 -2.63
N SER A 46 -15.11 -2.74 -3.88
CA SER A 46 -14.54 -4.05 -4.21
C SER A 46 -13.01 -4.05 -4.09
N LEU A 47 -12.36 -2.94 -4.40
CA LEU A 47 -10.91 -2.77 -4.18
C LEU A 47 -10.58 -2.72 -2.68
N THR A 48 -11.41 -2.03 -1.89
CA THR A 48 -11.32 -2.05 -0.41
C THR A 48 -11.42 -3.47 0.13
N ASP A 49 -12.34 -4.28 -0.37
CA ASP A 49 -12.50 -5.67 0.05
C ASP A 49 -11.32 -6.55 -0.38
N GLN A 50 -10.70 -6.32 -1.55
CA GLN A 50 -9.46 -7.01 -1.95
C GLN A 50 -8.30 -6.72 -0.96
N LEU A 51 -8.16 -5.48 -0.53
CA LEU A 51 -7.20 -5.09 0.49
C LEU A 51 -7.50 -5.77 1.85
N LEU A 52 -8.79 -5.80 2.23
CA LEU A 52 -9.23 -6.41 3.48
C LEU A 52 -8.93 -7.91 3.54
N ILE A 53 -9.16 -8.64 2.44
CA ILE A 53 -8.85 -10.08 2.34
C ILE A 53 -7.37 -10.32 2.63
N LYS A 54 -6.48 -9.56 2.00
CA LYS A 54 -5.02 -9.68 2.17
C LYS A 54 -4.58 -9.34 3.59
N ALA A 55 -5.06 -8.23 4.13
CA ALA A 55 -4.73 -7.80 5.47
C ALA A 55 -5.22 -8.80 6.54
N LYS A 56 -6.44 -9.32 6.39
CA LYS A 56 -6.96 -10.36 7.28
C LYS A 56 -6.17 -11.67 7.18
N ARG A 57 -5.76 -12.07 5.97
CA ARG A 57 -4.92 -13.27 5.80
C ARG A 57 -3.59 -13.12 6.54
N ILE A 58 -2.89 -11.98 6.39
CA ILE A 58 -1.65 -11.72 7.13
C ILE A 58 -1.87 -11.84 8.63
N ARG A 59 -2.90 -11.17 9.16
CA ARG A 59 -3.21 -11.22 10.61
C ARG A 59 -3.54 -12.64 11.08
N THR A 60 -4.29 -13.40 10.30
CA THR A 60 -4.62 -14.80 10.63
C THR A 60 -3.35 -15.65 10.70
N ILE A 61 -2.42 -15.52 9.73
CA ILE A 61 -1.15 -16.24 9.74
C ILE A 61 -0.32 -15.85 10.98
N GLN A 62 -0.27 -14.57 11.34
CA GLN A 62 0.44 -14.11 12.54
C GLN A 62 -0.15 -14.69 13.84
N ILE A 63 -1.46 -14.83 13.92
CA ILE A 63 -2.14 -15.39 15.10
C ILE A 63 -1.96 -16.92 15.17
N MET A 64 -2.13 -17.59 14.04
CA MET A 64 -2.10 -19.06 13.99
C MET A 64 -0.67 -19.62 13.98
N GLY A 65 0.33 -18.83 13.62
CA GLY A 65 1.72 -19.28 13.45
C GLY A 65 1.95 -20.24 12.28
N THR A 66 0.91 -20.56 11.49
CA THR A 66 0.95 -21.51 10.38
C THR A 66 0.14 -21.01 9.19
N GLN A 67 0.53 -21.42 7.99
CA GLN A 67 -0.23 -21.18 6.77
C GLN A 67 -0.42 -22.49 5.97
N LYS A 68 -1.56 -22.64 5.32
CA LYS A 68 -1.87 -23.80 4.46
C LYS A 68 -1.66 -23.51 2.96
N VAL A 69 -1.85 -22.24 2.57
CA VAL A 69 -1.62 -21.76 1.19
C VAL A 69 -0.16 -21.34 1.10
N SER A 70 0.53 -21.78 0.03
CA SER A 70 1.99 -21.62 -0.12
C SER A 70 2.45 -20.18 -0.39
N ASP A 71 1.53 -19.26 -0.73
CA ASP A 71 1.88 -17.88 -1.05
C ASP A 71 2.52 -17.17 0.15
N PRO A 72 3.76 -16.66 0.00
CA PRO A 72 4.45 -16.00 1.10
C PRO A 72 3.71 -14.74 1.58
N VAL A 73 3.80 -14.45 2.88
CA VAL A 73 3.25 -13.23 3.48
C VAL A 73 3.76 -11.96 2.77
N LYS A 74 5.01 -11.97 2.27
CA LYS A 74 5.57 -10.87 1.47
C LYS A 74 4.70 -10.55 0.25
N GLN A 75 4.15 -11.54 -0.45
CA GLN A 75 3.28 -11.34 -1.60
C GLN A 75 1.94 -10.70 -1.23
N GLU A 76 1.42 -10.97 -0.02
CA GLU A 76 0.21 -10.29 0.45
C GLU A 76 0.46 -8.78 0.69
N TYR A 77 1.61 -8.41 1.27
CA TYR A 77 1.97 -7.00 1.43
C TYR A 77 2.20 -6.32 0.07
N GLN A 78 2.86 -6.98 -0.89
CA GLN A 78 2.98 -6.46 -2.26
C GLN A 78 1.60 -6.27 -2.90
N GLY A 79 0.68 -7.20 -2.66
CA GLY A 79 -0.71 -7.07 -3.08
C GLY A 79 -1.41 -5.88 -2.44
N ILE A 80 -1.20 -5.62 -1.13
CA ILE A 80 -1.75 -4.44 -0.45
C ILE A 80 -1.21 -3.16 -1.08
N VAL A 81 0.10 -3.06 -1.34
CA VAL A 81 0.69 -1.89 -2.03
C VAL A 81 0.00 -1.68 -3.38
N ASN A 82 -0.06 -2.72 -4.22
CA ASN A 82 -0.60 -2.61 -5.57
C ASN A 82 -2.10 -2.26 -5.56
N TYR A 83 -2.91 -2.93 -4.74
CA TYR A 83 -4.34 -2.61 -4.66
C TYR A 83 -4.61 -1.23 -4.05
N SER A 84 -3.77 -0.71 -3.15
CA SER A 84 -3.89 0.67 -2.67
C SER A 84 -3.66 1.67 -3.80
N ILE A 85 -2.64 1.44 -4.64
CA ILE A 85 -2.37 2.26 -5.82
C ILE A 85 -3.53 2.18 -6.81
N LEU A 86 -4.04 0.97 -7.09
CA LEU A 86 -5.19 0.80 -7.98
C LEU A 86 -6.44 1.51 -7.45
N SER A 87 -6.66 1.51 -6.13
CA SER A 87 -7.75 2.24 -5.51
C SER A 87 -7.61 3.75 -5.72
N LEU A 88 -6.40 4.30 -5.54
CA LEU A 88 -6.12 5.72 -5.78
C LEU A 88 -6.31 6.10 -7.25
N ILE A 89 -5.87 5.25 -8.19
CA ILE A 89 -6.11 5.45 -9.62
C ILE A 89 -7.61 5.43 -9.92
N GLN A 90 -8.35 4.45 -9.39
CA GLN A 90 -9.79 4.33 -9.63
C GLN A 90 -10.57 5.54 -9.10
N LEU A 91 -10.16 6.12 -7.98
CA LEU A 91 -10.75 7.35 -7.44
C LEU A 91 -10.46 8.59 -8.31
N SER A 92 -9.32 8.61 -9.02
CA SER A 92 -8.91 9.74 -9.87
C SER A 92 -9.51 9.71 -11.28
N LEU A 93 -10.07 8.56 -11.69
CA LEU A 93 -10.62 8.39 -13.02
C LEU A 93 -12.14 8.57 -13.02
N PRO A 94 -12.72 9.10 -14.11
CA PRO A 94 -14.16 9.17 -14.24
C PRO A 94 -14.77 7.76 -14.29
N VAL A 95 -15.95 7.63 -13.69
CA VAL A 95 -16.76 6.42 -13.84
C VAL A 95 -17.29 6.40 -15.28
N ASN A 96 -16.90 5.40 -16.06
CA ASN A 96 -17.39 5.17 -17.40
C ASN A 96 -17.48 3.66 -17.68
N ASP A 97 -18.11 3.30 -18.79
CA ASP A 97 -18.28 1.91 -19.22
C ASP A 97 -17.04 1.37 -20.00
N HIS A 98 -16.03 2.21 -20.20
CA HIS A 98 -14.79 1.83 -20.86
C HIS A 98 -13.74 1.47 -19.82
N PHE A 99 -13.37 0.20 -19.78
CA PHE A 99 -12.45 -0.35 -18.78
C PHE A 99 -11.02 -0.51 -19.30
N ASP A 100 -10.77 -0.20 -20.57
CA ASP A 100 -9.50 -0.44 -21.21
C ASP A 100 -8.63 0.83 -21.21
N LEU A 101 -7.74 0.92 -20.21
CA LEU A 101 -6.60 1.83 -20.28
C LEU A 101 -5.49 1.18 -21.09
N LEU A 102 -4.77 1.97 -21.88
CA LEU A 102 -3.54 1.51 -22.51
C LEU A 102 -2.52 1.12 -21.43
N HIS A 103 -1.68 0.14 -21.74
CA HIS A 103 -0.65 -0.34 -20.80
C HIS A 103 0.22 0.82 -20.27
N GLU A 104 0.71 1.67 -21.18
CA GLU A 104 1.57 2.81 -20.84
C GLU A 104 0.85 3.84 -19.97
N GLU A 105 -0.44 4.06 -20.24
CA GLU A 105 -1.27 4.96 -19.43
C GLU A 105 -1.46 4.42 -18.01
N ALA A 106 -1.77 3.14 -17.86
CA ALA A 106 -1.91 2.49 -16.57
C ALA A 106 -0.61 2.55 -15.75
N VAL A 107 0.54 2.34 -16.39
CA VAL A 107 1.85 2.44 -15.76
C VAL A 107 2.16 3.89 -15.35
N SER A 108 1.84 4.87 -16.20
CA SER A 108 2.02 6.28 -15.88
C SER A 108 1.18 6.70 -14.68
N LEU A 109 -0.09 6.28 -14.61
CA LEU A 109 -0.96 6.54 -13.46
C LEU A 109 -0.45 5.88 -12.17
N TYR A 110 0.06 4.65 -12.28
CA TYR A 110 0.70 3.96 -11.16
C TYR A 110 1.87 4.77 -10.61
N ASP A 111 2.79 5.21 -11.48
CA ASP A 111 3.97 5.98 -11.10
C ASP A 111 3.61 7.32 -10.46
N GLN A 112 2.56 7.99 -10.94
CA GLN A 112 2.06 9.23 -10.33
C GLN A 112 1.59 9.01 -8.88
N GLN A 113 0.85 7.94 -8.60
CA GLN A 113 0.39 7.65 -7.24
C GLN A 113 1.56 7.29 -6.32
N VAL A 114 2.57 6.58 -6.83
CA VAL A 114 3.81 6.29 -6.10
C VAL A 114 4.51 7.58 -5.69
N VAL A 115 4.66 8.55 -6.59
CA VAL A 115 5.29 9.85 -6.28
C VAL A 115 4.57 10.58 -5.16
N LEU A 116 3.23 10.61 -5.19
CA LEU A 116 2.42 11.26 -4.16
C LEU A 116 2.57 10.58 -2.79
N ALA A 117 2.45 9.25 -2.75
CA ALA A 117 2.58 8.50 -1.50
C ALA A 117 4.00 8.56 -0.93
N ARG A 118 5.03 8.53 -1.79
CA ARG A 118 6.43 8.69 -1.39
C ARG A 118 6.69 10.08 -0.77
N LYS A 119 6.14 11.13 -1.37
CA LYS A 119 6.26 12.48 -0.82
C LYS A 119 5.62 12.54 0.58
N LEU A 120 4.40 12.03 0.74
CA LEU A 120 3.73 11.97 2.04
C LEU A 120 4.55 11.19 3.08
N MET A 121 5.17 10.08 2.68
CA MET A 121 6.06 9.31 3.55
C MET A 121 7.26 10.14 4.02
N ILE A 122 7.90 10.88 3.12
CA ILE A 122 9.04 11.76 3.46
C ILE A 122 8.62 12.83 4.46
N ASP A 123 7.49 13.50 4.21
CA ASP A 123 6.97 14.57 5.07
C ASP A 123 6.64 14.01 6.46
N LYS A 124 5.98 12.84 6.55
CA LYS A 124 5.68 12.19 7.82
C LYS A 124 6.95 11.70 8.55
N ASN A 125 7.92 11.14 7.86
CA ASN A 125 9.18 10.73 8.49
C ASN A 125 9.99 11.92 9.00
N HIS A 126 9.86 13.09 8.37
CA HIS A 126 10.47 14.32 8.89
C HIS A 126 9.89 14.69 10.26
N ASP A 127 8.57 14.62 10.41
CA ASP A 127 7.87 15.07 11.63
C ASP A 127 7.91 14.03 12.75
N TYR A 128 7.67 12.77 12.42
CA TYR A 128 7.58 11.68 13.41
C TYR A 128 8.89 10.92 13.61
N GLY A 129 9.92 11.20 12.80
CA GLY A 129 11.10 10.34 12.70
C GLY A 129 10.74 9.00 12.05
N GLU A 130 11.61 8.02 12.21
CA GLU A 130 11.41 6.67 11.68
C GLU A 130 10.81 5.72 12.72
N VAL A 131 9.85 6.19 13.53
CA VAL A 131 9.23 5.41 14.61
C VAL A 131 8.63 4.08 14.12
N TRP A 132 8.24 4.00 12.85
CA TRP A 132 7.76 2.76 12.24
C TRP A 132 8.79 1.61 12.31
N ARG A 133 10.10 1.92 12.39
CA ARG A 133 11.15 0.91 12.54
C ARG A 133 11.08 0.20 13.90
N GLU A 134 10.62 0.88 14.93
CA GLU A 134 10.44 0.34 16.27
C GLU A 134 9.11 -0.44 16.42
N MET A 135 8.18 -0.22 15.50
CA MET A 135 6.88 -0.90 15.55
C MET A 135 7.01 -2.39 15.20
N ARG A 136 6.17 -3.21 15.82
CA ARG A 136 6.04 -4.62 15.48
C ARG A 136 5.31 -4.78 14.13
N LEU A 137 5.64 -5.82 13.38
CA LEU A 137 4.90 -6.18 12.15
C LEU A 137 3.39 -6.38 12.43
N SER A 138 3.04 -6.92 13.59
CA SER A 138 1.63 -7.07 14.02
C SER A 138 0.94 -5.72 14.22
N SER A 139 1.64 -4.71 14.71
CA SER A 139 1.08 -3.36 14.88
C SER A 139 0.86 -2.67 13.53
N LEU A 140 1.77 -2.87 12.57
CA LEU A 140 1.62 -2.30 11.23
C LEU A 140 0.40 -2.86 10.50
N ILE A 141 0.15 -4.17 10.59
CA ILE A 141 -1.04 -4.78 9.99
C ILE A 141 -2.34 -4.36 10.71
N ASP A 142 -2.31 -4.16 12.02
CA ASP A 142 -3.46 -3.67 12.77
C ASP A 142 -3.84 -2.24 12.38
N ILE A 143 -2.85 -1.37 12.10
CA ILE A 143 -3.10 -0.02 11.56
C ILE A 143 -3.72 -0.10 10.17
N ILE A 144 -3.19 -0.95 9.29
CA ILE A 144 -3.76 -1.17 7.95
C ILE A 144 -5.22 -1.59 8.07
N LEU A 145 -5.54 -2.57 8.92
CA LEU A 145 -6.90 -3.03 9.15
C LEU A 145 -7.81 -1.91 9.70
N THR A 146 -7.31 -1.09 10.62
CA THR A 146 -8.06 0.04 11.16
C THR A 146 -8.41 1.05 10.06
N LYS A 147 -7.47 1.36 9.18
CA LYS A 147 -7.71 2.28 8.06
C LYS A 147 -8.68 1.70 7.04
N LEU A 148 -8.61 0.40 6.75
CA LEU A 148 -9.58 -0.28 5.89
C LEU A 148 -11.01 -0.22 6.45
N LEU A 149 -11.17 -0.41 7.77
CA LEU A 149 -12.48 -0.27 8.40
C LEU A 149 -13.01 1.17 8.35
N ARG A 150 -12.13 2.18 8.46
CA ARG A 150 -12.51 3.58 8.25
C ARG A 150 -12.97 3.84 6.83
N ILE A 151 -12.24 3.35 5.83
CA ILE A 151 -12.64 3.48 4.43
C ILE A 151 -14.03 2.88 4.22
N LYS A 152 -14.29 1.66 4.70
CA LYS A 152 -15.62 1.03 4.59
C LYS A 152 -16.71 1.89 5.19
N GLN A 153 -16.50 2.47 6.37
CA GLN A 153 -17.48 3.36 7.00
C GLN A 153 -17.70 4.65 6.19
N ILE A 154 -16.66 5.22 5.59
CA ILE A 154 -16.79 6.40 4.73
C ILE A 154 -17.56 6.03 3.45
N GLU A 155 -17.26 4.87 2.85
CA GLU A 155 -17.96 4.34 1.68
C GLU A 155 -19.45 4.12 2.00
N ASP A 156 -19.77 3.47 3.12
CA ASP A 156 -21.13 3.21 3.58
C ASP A 156 -21.90 4.53 3.89
N ASN A 157 -21.17 5.60 4.22
CA ASN A 157 -21.71 6.93 4.47
C ASN A 157 -21.63 7.84 3.21
N ASN A 158 -21.69 7.25 2.01
CA ASN A 158 -21.66 7.97 0.72
C ASN A 158 -20.46 8.93 0.56
N GLY A 159 -19.30 8.58 1.13
CA GLY A 159 -18.08 9.37 1.06
C GLY A 159 -18.02 10.58 2.00
N GLN A 160 -19.03 10.77 2.85
CA GLN A 160 -19.09 11.92 3.75
C GLN A 160 -18.29 11.68 5.03
N THR A 161 -17.50 12.70 5.41
CA THR A 161 -16.76 12.77 6.68
C THR A 161 -17.05 14.10 7.37
N THR A 162 -17.02 14.12 8.71
CA THR A 162 -17.20 15.37 9.48
C THR A 162 -15.87 16.02 9.84
N VAL A 163 -14.89 15.23 10.24
CA VAL A 163 -13.55 15.70 10.69
C VAL A 163 -12.41 14.84 10.18
N SER A 164 -12.72 13.67 9.59
CA SER A 164 -11.71 12.72 9.15
C SER A 164 -11.20 13.02 7.76
N GLU A 165 -9.96 12.60 7.49
CA GLU A 165 -9.41 12.55 6.13
C GLU A 165 -10.26 11.64 5.22
N GLY A 166 -10.26 11.92 3.92
CA GLY A 166 -10.97 11.14 2.91
C GLY A 166 -10.40 9.72 2.73
N VAL A 167 -11.01 8.99 1.81
CA VAL A 167 -10.58 7.61 1.49
C VAL A 167 -9.19 7.58 0.84
N ASP A 168 -8.84 8.59 0.06
CA ASP A 168 -7.56 8.74 -0.63
C ASP A 168 -6.38 8.80 0.35
N ALA A 169 -6.45 9.64 1.38
CA ALA A 169 -5.43 9.75 2.43
C ALA A 169 -5.27 8.41 3.19
N ASN A 170 -6.37 7.70 3.45
CA ASN A 170 -6.32 6.40 4.08
C ASN A 170 -5.66 5.35 3.17
N TYR A 171 -5.88 5.34 1.84
CA TYR A 171 -5.19 4.45 0.92
C TYR A 171 -3.69 4.76 0.82
N GLN A 172 -3.29 6.03 0.79
CA GLN A 172 -1.87 6.42 0.81
C GLN A 172 -1.17 5.94 2.08
N ASP A 173 -1.82 6.05 3.23
CA ASP A 173 -1.28 5.55 4.49
C ASP A 173 -1.18 4.01 4.51
N ILE A 174 -2.21 3.29 4.03
CA ILE A 174 -2.19 1.82 3.89
C ILE A 174 -1.00 1.39 3.02
N MET A 175 -0.81 2.05 1.87
CA MET A 175 0.32 1.80 0.99
C MET A 175 1.65 1.96 1.73
N ASN A 176 1.85 3.08 2.42
CA ASN A 176 3.10 3.37 3.13
C ASN A 176 3.36 2.37 4.27
N TYR A 177 2.35 2.01 5.07
CA TYR A 177 2.50 0.99 6.12
C TYR A 177 2.78 -0.40 5.54
N ALA A 178 2.24 -0.74 4.36
CA ALA A 178 2.55 -1.98 3.68
C ALA A 178 4.01 -2.00 3.17
N VAL A 179 4.52 -0.89 2.63
CA VAL A 179 5.93 -0.76 2.23
C VAL A 179 6.85 -0.86 3.45
N PHE A 180 6.53 -0.22 4.57
CA PHE A 180 7.30 -0.35 5.81
C PHE A 180 7.33 -1.81 6.31
N SER A 181 6.22 -2.52 6.17
CA SER A 181 6.17 -3.96 6.50
C SER A 181 7.07 -4.79 5.59
N LEU A 182 7.11 -4.48 4.28
CA LEU A 182 8.01 -5.13 3.31
C LEU A 182 9.47 -4.89 3.65
N ILE A 183 9.85 -3.65 3.99
CA ILE A 183 11.22 -3.32 4.42
C ILE A 183 11.61 -4.15 5.65
N LYS A 184 10.74 -4.19 6.67
CA LYS A 184 11.01 -4.97 7.90
C LYS A 184 11.12 -6.47 7.62
N LEU A 185 10.32 -7.02 6.71
CA LEU A 185 10.42 -8.43 6.32
C LEU A 185 11.72 -8.71 5.57
N SER A 186 12.19 -7.79 4.73
CA SER A 186 13.46 -7.94 4.01
C SER A 186 14.64 -7.87 4.98
N GLU A 187 14.64 -6.94 5.93
CA GLU A 187 15.66 -6.85 6.99
C GLU A 187 15.72 -8.11 7.88
N LEU A 188 14.57 -8.74 8.17
CA LEU A 188 14.52 -9.99 8.95
C LEU A 188 15.04 -11.20 8.16
N ALA A 189 14.99 -11.18 6.83
CA ALA A 189 15.48 -12.27 5.99
C ALA A 189 17.00 -12.19 5.75
N GLU A 190 17.60 -11.02 5.97
CA GLU A 190 19.06 -10.78 5.82
C GLU A 190 19.86 -11.09 7.10
N ASN A 191 19.18 -11.24 8.25
CA ASN A 191 19.76 -11.57 9.55
C ASN A 191 19.57 -13.07 9.90
#